data_a6c3a37ad6ae7b71400f871c36584a5e
#
_entry.id   a6c3a37ad6ae7b71400f871c36584a5e
#
_cell.length_a   1.000
_cell.length_b   1.000
_cell.length_c   1.000
_cell.angle_alpha   90.00
_cell.angle_beta   90.00
_cell.angle_gamma   90.00
#
_symmetry.space_group_name_H-M   'P 1'
#
loop_
_entity.id
_entity.type
_entity.pdbx_description
1 polymer ?
#
loop_
_entity_poly.entity_id
_entity_poly.type
_entity_poly.pdbx_seq_one_letter_code
_entity_poly.pdbx_strand_id
1 'polypeptide(L)'
;SAELQFTHPAAGDTVAVFDTSAGVFRAVLFPEKAPQACDNFIGLVQQGYYNGLTVSRVENQFVVEAGQGADGKGSTIWKGSRYPVEASDSLHHYAGALCMGVDASGECASVFYVVESLPGEQSVTQELVDQMNAAGYRAEVVSAYQTAGGAPYLDYTDTVFGQVYEGMDIVDTIAQTAVDENQKPTADITINSVSIETYQG
;
A
#
# COMPACT_ATOMS: atom_id res chain seq x y z
N SER A 1 -3.17 -1.57 -23.22
CA SER A 1 -2.08 -0.87 -22.54
C SER A 1 -1.82 -1.53 -21.19
N ALA A 2 -0.55 -1.59 -20.81
CA ALA A 2 -0.19 -2.11 -19.49
C ALA A 2 -0.74 -1.19 -18.42
N GLU A 3 -1.27 -1.77 -17.33
CA GLU A 3 -1.66 -0.99 -16.17
C GLU A 3 -0.42 -0.28 -15.60
N LEU A 4 -0.63 0.95 -15.13
CA LEU A 4 0.46 1.78 -14.59
C LEU A 4 1.23 1.06 -13.48
N GLN A 5 0.54 0.31 -12.63
CA GLN A 5 1.13 -0.38 -11.49
C GLN A 5 2.03 -1.56 -11.87
N PHE A 6 1.93 -2.08 -13.09
CA PHE A 6 2.77 -3.18 -13.58
C PHE A 6 3.94 -2.70 -14.43
N THR A 7 4.06 -1.39 -14.60
CA THR A 7 5.18 -0.79 -15.32
C THR A 7 6.34 -0.57 -14.35
N HIS A 8 7.52 -1.08 -14.68
CA HIS A 8 8.73 -0.84 -13.89
C HIS A 8 9.02 0.67 -13.85
N PRO A 9 9.54 1.22 -12.74
CA PRO A 9 9.91 2.63 -12.69
C PRO A 9 10.85 3.03 -13.82
N ALA A 10 10.64 4.23 -14.32
CA ALA A 10 11.51 4.87 -15.32
C ALA A 10 12.34 5.96 -14.65
N ALA A 11 13.45 6.36 -15.31
CA ALA A 11 14.27 7.46 -14.81
C ALA A 11 13.41 8.71 -14.57
N GLY A 12 13.58 9.31 -13.41
CA GLY A 12 12.81 10.49 -12.97
C GLY A 12 11.60 10.16 -12.10
N ASP A 13 11.18 8.91 -12.02
CA ASP A 13 10.07 8.51 -11.14
C ASP A 13 10.48 8.62 -9.66
N THR A 14 9.51 8.96 -8.82
CA THR A 14 9.70 9.03 -7.38
C THR A 14 9.50 7.64 -6.78
N VAL A 15 10.48 7.17 -6.01
CA VAL A 15 10.41 5.86 -5.34
C VAL A 15 10.63 6.01 -3.85
N ALA A 16 9.99 5.13 -3.08
CA ALA A 16 10.17 5.01 -1.64
C ALA A 16 10.93 3.72 -1.34
N VAL A 17 11.94 3.80 -0.48
CA VAL A 17 12.72 2.66 -0.02
C VAL A 17 12.37 2.41 1.45
N PHE A 18 11.82 1.24 1.73
CA PHE A 18 11.45 0.80 3.08
C PHE A 18 12.53 -0.16 3.59
N ASP A 19 13.33 0.30 4.54
CA ASP A 19 14.31 -0.53 5.22
C ASP A 19 13.69 -1.01 6.53
N THR A 20 13.43 -2.31 6.61
CA THR A 20 12.78 -2.89 7.78
C THR A 20 13.65 -3.98 8.41
N SER A 21 13.33 -4.35 9.65
CA SER A 21 13.99 -5.46 10.32
C SER A 21 13.81 -6.81 9.62
N ALA A 22 12.81 -6.93 8.73
CA ALA A 22 12.58 -8.13 7.93
C ALA A 22 13.29 -8.08 6.56
N GLY A 23 13.78 -6.92 6.15
CA GLY A 23 14.42 -6.70 4.86
C GLY A 23 13.96 -5.41 4.19
N VAL A 24 14.40 -5.21 2.96
CA VAL A 24 14.13 -3.98 2.19
C VAL A 24 13.13 -4.26 1.09
N PHE A 25 12.15 -3.38 0.94
CA PHE A 25 11.30 -3.35 -0.25
C PHE A 25 11.17 -1.93 -0.78
N ARG A 26 10.83 -1.82 -2.06
CA ARG A 26 10.81 -0.54 -2.78
C ARG A 26 9.48 -0.39 -3.51
N ALA A 27 8.96 0.83 -3.51
CA ALA A 27 7.71 1.15 -4.19
C ALA A 27 7.86 2.39 -5.06
N VAL A 28 7.28 2.37 -6.24
CA VAL A 28 7.10 3.59 -7.04
C VAL A 28 5.87 4.32 -6.52
N LEU A 29 5.94 5.66 -6.44
CA LEU A 29 4.83 6.50 -6.03
C LEU A 29 4.16 7.13 -7.25
N PHE A 30 2.88 7.51 -7.10
CA PHE A 30 2.07 8.09 -8.16
C PHE A 30 1.53 9.47 -7.77
N PRO A 31 2.40 10.50 -7.67
CA PRO A 31 1.97 11.81 -7.17
C PRO A 31 0.96 12.52 -8.07
N GLU A 32 0.92 12.19 -9.36
CA GLU A 32 -0.07 12.76 -10.29
C GLU A 32 -1.49 12.21 -10.04
N LYS A 33 -1.59 10.99 -9.51
CA LYS A 33 -2.87 10.31 -9.26
C LYS A 33 -3.35 10.48 -7.82
N ALA A 34 -2.44 10.60 -6.87
CA ALA A 34 -2.73 10.72 -5.44
C ALA A 34 -1.85 11.83 -4.84
N PRO A 35 -2.08 13.10 -5.24
CA PRO A 35 -1.18 14.20 -4.86
C PRO A 35 -1.11 14.45 -3.36
N GLN A 36 -2.23 14.42 -2.64
CA GLN A 36 -2.22 14.70 -1.20
C GLN A 36 -1.58 13.55 -0.41
N ALA A 37 -1.90 12.32 -0.78
CA ALA A 37 -1.30 11.15 -0.14
C ALA A 37 0.22 11.14 -0.34
N CYS A 38 0.69 11.40 -1.56
CA CYS A 38 2.13 11.48 -1.83
C CYS A 38 2.80 12.66 -1.13
N ASP A 39 2.18 13.83 -1.14
CA ASP A 39 2.73 15.01 -0.45
C ASP A 39 2.89 14.74 1.04
N ASN A 40 1.87 14.19 1.68
CA ASN A 40 1.93 13.87 3.10
C ASN A 40 2.98 12.80 3.39
N PHE A 41 2.95 11.71 2.63
CA PHE A 41 3.89 10.61 2.82
C PHE A 41 5.34 11.08 2.66
N ILE A 42 5.65 11.78 1.57
CA ILE A 42 7.00 12.30 1.31
C ILE A 42 7.43 13.27 2.40
N GLY A 43 6.56 14.20 2.80
CA GLY A 43 6.88 15.16 3.85
C GLY A 43 7.14 14.49 5.20
N LEU A 44 6.36 13.49 5.57
CA LEU A 44 6.59 12.72 6.79
C LEU A 44 7.88 11.90 6.74
N VAL A 45 8.19 11.31 5.59
CA VAL A 45 9.48 10.62 5.38
C VAL A 45 10.63 11.56 5.60
N GLN A 46 10.57 12.77 5.03
CA GLN A 46 11.62 13.79 5.17
C GLN A 46 11.80 14.26 6.62
N GLN A 47 10.74 14.19 7.41
CA GLN A 47 10.79 14.50 8.85
C GLN A 47 11.27 13.31 9.70
N GLY A 48 11.51 12.15 9.10
CA GLY A 48 11.86 10.95 9.82
C GLY A 48 10.72 10.32 10.62
N TYR A 49 9.49 10.67 10.31
CA TYR A 49 8.30 10.24 11.09
C TYR A 49 8.19 8.72 11.18
N TYR A 50 8.44 8.00 10.08
CA TYR A 50 8.26 6.55 10.03
C TYR A 50 9.42 5.78 10.67
N ASN A 51 10.56 6.43 10.91
CA ASN A 51 11.74 5.76 11.45
C ASN A 51 11.48 5.28 12.87
N GLY A 52 11.70 4.00 13.13
CA GLY A 52 11.48 3.38 14.42
C GLY A 52 10.06 2.93 14.72
N LEU A 53 9.08 3.22 13.84
CA LEU A 53 7.73 2.72 13.99
C LEU A 53 7.69 1.21 13.69
N THR A 54 6.75 0.52 14.32
CA THR A 54 6.57 -0.92 14.11
C THR A 54 5.34 -1.20 13.25
N VAL A 55 5.35 -2.35 12.58
CA VAL A 55 4.18 -2.86 11.87
C VAL A 55 3.07 -3.07 12.89
N SER A 56 1.91 -2.45 12.65
CA SER A 56 0.82 -2.39 13.61
C SER A 56 -0.25 -3.47 13.41
N ARG A 57 -0.45 -3.91 12.16
CA ARG A 57 -1.46 -4.92 11.82
C ARG A 57 -1.00 -5.73 10.62
N VAL A 58 -1.18 -7.04 10.73
CA VAL A 58 -0.91 -7.97 9.63
C VAL A 58 -2.07 -8.95 9.53
N GLU A 59 -2.65 -9.03 8.35
CA GLU A 59 -3.57 -10.09 7.98
C GLU A 59 -2.97 -10.81 6.77
N ASN A 60 -2.55 -12.06 6.97
CA ASN A 60 -1.98 -12.87 5.91
C ASN A 60 -2.95 -12.96 4.73
N GLN A 61 -2.44 -12.82 3.52
CA GLN A 61 -3.20 -12.82 2.27
C GLN A 61 -4.17 -11.63 2.16
N PHE A 62 -3.89 -10.54 2.88
CA PHE A 62 -4.68 -9.32 2.81
C PHE A 62 -3.83 -8.05 2.92
N VAL A 63 -3.34 -7.69 4.11
CA VAL A 63 -2.61 -6.43 4.31
C VAL A 63 -1.45 -6.56 5.27
N VAL A 64 -0.43 -5.72 5.06
CA VAL A 64 0.61 -5.36 6.03
C VAL A 64 0.49 -3.86 6.27
N GLU A 65 0.21 -3.45 7.50
CA GLU A 65 -0.11 -2.06 7.85
C GLU A 65 0.86 -1.49 8.87
N ALA A 66 1.24 -0.24 8.68
CA ALA A 66 2.12 0.50 9.57
C ALA A 66 1.85 2.02 9.46
N GLY A 67 2.58 2.83 10.22
CA GLY A 67 2.50 4.28 10.13
C GLY A 67 1.70 4.95 11.22
N GLN A 68 1.23 4.20 12.22
CA GLN A 68 0.68 4.78 13.44
C GLN A 68 1.81 5.36 14.26
N GLY A 69 1.58 6.53 14.86
CA GLY A 69 2.50 7.09 15.83
C GLY A 69 2.46 6.35 17.17
N ALA A 70 3.33 6.76 18.09
CA ALA A 70 3.42 6.17 19.41
C ALA A 70 2.11 6.25 20.21
N ASP A 71 1.25 7.21 19.88
CA ASP A 71 -0.09 7.37 20.49
C ASP A 71 -1.16 6.49 19.83
N GLY A 72 -0.79 5.64 18.87
CA GLY A 72 -1.72 4.79 18.13
C GLY A 72 -2.49 5.53 17.04
N LYS A 73 -2.15 6.78 16.78
CA LYS A 73 -2.82 7.63 15.77
C LYS A 73 -1.89 7.92 14.60
N GLY A 74 -2.45 8.39 13.51
CA GLY A 74 -1.71 8.90 12.39
C GLY A 74 -1.42 10.40 12.52
N SER A 75 -0.53 10.89 11.66
CA SER A 75 -0.17 12.30 11.59
C SER A 75 -0.15 12.80 10.14
N THR A 76 -0.07 14.12 9.97
CA THR A 76 0.09 14.73 8.66
C THR A 76 1.08 15.90 8.73
N ILE A 77 1.58 16.32 7.57
CA ILE A 77 2.42 17.51 7.45
C ILE A 77 1.60 18.80 7.67
N TRP A 78 0.28 18.69 7.77
CA TRP A 78 -0.66 19.81 7.96
C TRP A 78 -1.15 19.86 9.42
N LYS A 79 -0.23 19.71 10.37
CA LYS A 79 -0.51 19.78 11.81
C LYS A 79 -1.58 18.79 12.26
N GLY A 80 -1.58 17.59 11.66
CA GLY A 80 -2.52 16.55 11.99
C GLY A 80 -3.89 16.65 11.31
N SER A 81 -4.11 17.65 10.46
CA SER A 81 -5.33 17.74 9.66
C SER A 81 -5.43 16.55 8.71
N ARG A 82 -6.55 15.85 8.73
CA ARG A 82 -6.82 14.72 7.85
C ARG A 82 -7.08 15.18 6.43
N TYR A 83 -6.99 14.28 5.47
CA TYR A 83 -7.26 14.56 4.06
C TYR A 83 -8.13 13.46 3.46
N PRO A 84 -8.87 13.77 2.38
CA PRO A 84 -9.84 12.83 1.82
C PRO A 84 -9.17 11.72 1.03
N VAL A 85 -9.90 10.63 0.81
CA VAL A 85 -9.52 9.56 -0.12
C VAL A 85 -9.41 10.13 -1.53
N GLU A 86 -8.35 9.70 -2.23
CA GLU A 86 -8.10 10.06 -3.63
C GLU A 86 -8.25 8.81 -4.49
N ALA A 87 -9.48 8.47 -4.85
CA ALA A 87 -9.76 7.33 -5.71
C ALA A 87 -9.42 7.65 -7.16
N SER A 88 -8.99 6.65 -7.91
CA SER A 88 -8.61 6.79 -9.32
C SER A 88 -8.98 5.53 -10.11
N ASP A 89 -9.53 5.73 -11.30
CA ASP A 89 -9.80 4.62 -12.24
C ASP A 89 -8.51 4.00 -12.80
N SER A 90 -7.37 4.66 -12.58
CA SER A 90 -6.07 4.20 -13.09
C SER A 90 -5.30 3.35 -12.09
N LEU A 91 -5.73 3.33 -10.82
CA LEU A 91 -5.02 2.63 -9.73
C LEU A 91 -5.99 1.72 -8.99
N HIS A 92 -5.54 0.50 -8.75
CA HIS A 92 -6.36 -0.54 -8.12
C HIS A 92 -5.60 -1.25 -7.01
N HIS A 93 -6.33 -1.98 -6.18
CA HIS A 93 -5.76 -2.71 -5.03
C HIS A 93 -5.22 -4.08 -5.45
N TYR A 94 -4.36 -4.09 -6.48
CA TYR A 94 -3.61 -5.29 -6.86
C TYR A 94 -2.63 -5.67 -5.74
N ALA A 95 -2.22 -6.93 -5.69
CA ALA A 95 -1.14 -7.33 -4.79
C ALA A 95 0.08 -6.41 -4.99
N GLY A 96 0.66 -5.94 -3.90
CA GLY A 96 1.75 -4.98 -3.93
C GLY A 96 1.34 -3.51 -3.96
N ALA A 97 0.04 -3.21 -4.07
CA ALA A 97 -0.42 -1.82 -4.01
C ALA A 97 -0.09 -1.21 -2.66
N LEU A 98 0.46 0.01 -2.69
CA LEU A 98 0.75 0.81 -1.50
C LEU A 98 -0.40 1.81 -1.32
N CYS A 99 -1.08 1.71 -0.19
CA CYS A 99 -2.38 2.36 0.03
C CYS A 99 -2.40 3.11 1.35
N MET A 100 -3.24 4.14 1.44
CA MET A 100 -3.50 4.84 2.70
C MET A 100 -4.65 4.19 3.44
N GLY A 101 -4.44 3.94 4.74
CA GLY A 101 -5.53 3.58 5.64
C GLY A 101 -6.47 4.76 5.85
N VAL A 102 -7.72 4.46 6.21
CA VAL A 102 -8.72 5.45 6.56
C VAL A 102 -9.08 5.33 8.03
N ASP A 103 -9.40 6.45 8.66
CA ASP A 103 -9.89 6.47 10.03
C ASP A 103 -11.41 6.25 10.09
N ALA A 104 -11.99 6.35 11.29
CA ALA A 104 -13.43 6.13 11.49
C ALA A 104 -14.29 7.14 10.74
N SER A 105 -13.75 8.32 10.37
CA SER A 105 -14.46 9.32 9.58
C SER A 105 -14.30 9.12 8.08
N GLY A 106 -13.51 8.12 7.65
CA GLY A 106 -13.21 7.87 6.25
C GLY A 106 -12.12 8.76 5.67
N GLU A 107 -11.33 9.40 6.53
CA GLU A 107 -10.23 10.28 6.12
C GLU A 107 -8.87 9.65 6.32
N CYS A 108 -7.87 10.18 5.61
CA CYS A 108 -6.51 9.65 5.58
C CYS A 108 -5.56 10.47 6.45
N ALA A 109 -4.47 9.82 6.89
CA ALA A 109 -3.34 10.46 7.56
C ALA A 109 -2.04 9.74 7.18
N SER A 110 -1.28 9.22 8.15
CA SER A 110 0.02 8.59 7.92
C SER A 110 -0.03 7.07 7.83
N VAL A 111 -1.10 6.44 8.28
CA VAL A 111 -1.21 4.98 8.27
C VAL A 111 -1.30 4.48 6.84
N PHE A 112 -0.45 3.55 6.48
CA PHE A 112 -0.43 2.94 5.15
C PHE A 112 -0.46 1.43 5.26
N TYR A 113 -0.82 0.77 4.17
CA TYR A 113 -0.73 -0.67 4.06
C TYR A 113 -0.28 -1.09 2.67
N VAL A 114 0.31 -2.27 2.60
CA VAL A 114 0.61 -2.94 1.34
C VAL A 114 -0.36 -4.11 1.20
N VAL A 115 -1.00 -4.19 0.05
CA VAL A 115 -1.89 -5.33 -0.26
C VAL A 115 -1.03 -6.56 -0.52
N GLU A 116 -1.34 -7.65 0.18
CA GLU A 116 -0.68 -8.93 0.00
C GLU A 116 -1.75 -9.96 -0.34
N SER A 117 -1.51 -10.82 -1.29
CA SER A 117 -2.46 -11.85 -1.65
C SER A 117 -1.76 -13.04 -2.30
N LEU A 118 -2.44 -14.17 -2.34
CA LEU A 118 -2.06 -15.28 -3.22
C LEU A 118 -2.17 -14.82 -4.68
N PRO A 119 -1.47 -15.48 -5.62
CA PRO A 119 -1.66 -15.22 -7.04
C PRO A 119 -3.13 -15.23 -7.44
N GLY A 120 -3.49 -14.45 -8.45
CA GLY A 120 -4.89 -14.24 -8.83
C GLY A 120 -5.66 -15.51 -9.16
N GLU A 121 -4.99 -16.50 -9.75
CA GLU A 121 -5.60 -17.80 -10.06
C GLU A 121 -6.04 -18.59 -8.81
N GLN A 122 -5.47 -18.24 -7.63
CA GLN A 122 -5.82 -18.88 -6.35
C GLN A 122 -6.73 -18.00 -5.49
N SER A 123 -6.72 -16.69 -5.69
CA SER A 123 -7.39 -15.72 -4.82
C SER A 123 -8.60 -15.03 -5.46
N VAL A 124 -8.64 -14.94 -6.78
CA VAL A 124 -9.72 -14.27 -7.51
C VAL A 124 -10.68 -15.32 -8.04
N THR A 125 -11.78 -15.49 -7.32
CA THR A 125 -12.82 -16.48 -7.65
C THR A 125 -13.67 -16.00 -8.83
N GLN A 126 -14.40 -16.93 -9.45
CA GLN A 126 -15.36 -16.58 -10.49
C GLN A 126 -16.44 -15.63 -9.96
N GLU A 127 -16.89 -15.82 -8.72
CA GLU A 127 -17.83 -14.90 -8.09
C GLU A 127 -17.28 -13.48 -8.04
N LEU A 128 -16.02 -13.31 -7.67
CA LEU A 128 -15.37 -12.00 -7.63
C LEU A 128 -15.26 -11.40 -9.03
N VAL A 129 -14.93 -12.20 -10.04
CA VAL A 129 -14.93 -11.75 -11.44
C VAL A 129 -16.31 -11.27 -11.86
N ASP A 130 -17.36 -12.02 -11.53
CA ASP A 130 -18.73 -11.66 -11.85
C ASP A 130 -19.13 -10.34 -11.17
N GLN A 131 -18.71 -10.14 -9.93
CA GLN A 131 -18.95 -8.88 -9.20
C GLN A 131 -18.25 -7.70 -9.86
N MET A 132 -17.01 -7.86 -10.29
CA MET A 132 -16.29 -6.81 -11.00
C MET A 132 -16.94 -6.47 -12.35
N ASN A 133 -17.34 -7.49 -13.10
CA ASN A 133 -18.05 -7.28 -14.37
C ASN A 133 -19.38 -6.56 -14.15
N ALA A 134 -20.14 -6.96 -13.15
CA ALA A 134 -21.41 -6.31 -12.81
C ALA A 134 -21.23 -4.86 -12.36
N ALA A 135 -20.08 -4.55 -11.73
CA ALA A 135 -19.75 -3.19 -11.32
C ALA A 135 -19.18 -2.32 -12.46
N GLY A 136 -19.03 -2.87 -13.65
CA GLY A 136 -18.56 -2.13 -14.82
C GLY A 136 -17.05 -2.02 -14.93
N TYR A 137 -16.30 -2.90 -14.28
CA TYR A 137 -14.83 -2.92 -14.39
C TYR A 137 -14.41 -3.14 -15.84
N ARG A 138 -13.36 -2.44 -16.25
CA ARG A 138 -12.73 -2.67 -17.55
C ARG A 138 -12.15 -4.09 -17.61
N ALA A 139 -12.21 -4.71 -18.78
CA ALA A 139 -11.77 -6.09 -18.97
C ALA A 139 -10.29 -6.28 -18.60
N GLU A 140 -9.44 -5.30 -18.92
CA GLU A 140 -8.01 -5.34 -18.59
C GLU A 140 -7.75 -5.29 -17.08
N VAL A 141 -8.60 -4.61 -16.30
CA VAL A 141 -8.49 -4.58 -14.85
C VAL A 141 -8.89 -5.92 -14.25
N VAL A 142 -10.00 -6.49 -14.72
CA VAL A 142 -10.42 -7.84 -14.29
C VAL A 142 -9.31 -8.85 -14.59
N SER A 143 -8.76 -8.81 -15.79
CA SER A 143 -7.66 -9.70 -16.20
C SER A 143 -6.41 -9.51 -15.32
N ALA A 144 -6.10 -8.27 -14.97
CA ALA A 144 -4.96 -7.96 -14.10
C ALA A 144 -5.16 -8.55 -12.70
N TYR A 145 -6.34 -8.43 -12.12
CA TYR A 145 -6.66 -9.09 -10.84
C TYR A 145 -6.54 -10.62 -10.92
N GLN A 146 -7.00 -11.21 -12.00
CA GLN A 146 -6.91 -12.66 -12.21
C GLN A 146 -5.46 -13.15 -12.29
N THR A 147 -4.54 -12.29 -12.70
CA THR A 147 -3.12 -12.62 -12.78
C THR A 147 -2.40 -12.28 -11.47
N ALA A 148 -2.53 -11.06 -11.01
CA ALA A 148 -1.75 -10.52 -9.89
C ALA A 148 -2.36 -10.86 -8.52
N GLY A 149 -3.67 -11.00 -8.45
CA GLY A 149 -4.39 -11.04 -7.17
C GLY A 149 -4.59 -9.65 -6.60
N GLY A 150 -5.20 -9.59 -5.44
CA GLY A 150 -5.45 -8.34 -4.75
C GLY A 150 -6.84 -8.29 -4.10
N ALA A 151 -7.29 -7.08 -3.78
CA ALA A 151 -8.50 -6.82 -3.02
C ALA A 151 -9.39 -5.80 -3.73
N PRO A 152 -10.09 -6.21 -4.81
CA PRO A 152 -10.89 -5.26 -5.61
C PRO A 152 -12.01 -4.58 -4.81
N TYR A 153 -12.47 -5.17 -3.71
CA TYR A 153 -13.48 -4.56 -2.84
C TYR A 153 -12.99 -3.30 -2.11
N LEU A 154 -11.68 -3.02 -2.12
CA LEU A 154 -11.11 -1.78 -1.58
C LEU A 154 -11.04 -0.66 -2.63
N ASP A 155 -11.24 -0.98 -3.90
CA ASP A 155 -11.23 0.02 -4.96
C ASP A 155 -12.31 1.08 -4.71
N TYR A 156 -11.97 2.34 -4.94
CA TYR A 156 -12.81 3.52 -4.73
C TYR A 156 -13.13 3.84 -3.26
N THR A 157 -12.77 2.98 -2.31
CA THR A 157 -12.94 3.26 -0.87
C THR A 157 -11.66 3.78 -0.24
N ASP A 158 -10.51 3.33 -0.72
CA ASP A 158 -9.20 3.71 -0.19
C ASP A 158 -8.31 4.27 -1.30
N THR A 159 -7.33 5.08 -0.91
CA THR A 159 -6.35 5.65 -1.83
C THR A 159 -5.25 4.64 -2.13
N VAL A 160 -4.98 4.39 -3.42
CA VAL A 160 -3.72 3.77 -3.87
C VAL A 160 -2.77 4.90 -4.27
N PHE A 161 -1.57 4.95 -3.70
CA PHE A 161 -0.62 6.02 -4.00
C PHE A 161 0.75 5.50 -4.48
N GLY A 162 0.94 4.19 -4.52
CA GLY A 162 2.17 3.57 -4.97
C GLY A 162 2.00 2.09 -5.28
N GLN A 163 3.09 1.46 -5.70
CA GLN A 163 3.14 0.04 -6.01
C GLN A 163 4.53 -0.50 -5.69
N VAL A 164 4.59 -1.57 -4.92
CA VAL A 164 5.84 -2.29 -4.67
C VAL A 164 6.31 -2.93 -5.98
N TYR A 165 7.55 -2.63 -6.37
CA TYR A 165 8.16 -3.18 -7.58
C TYR A 165 9.38 -4.05 -7.29
N GLU A 166 9.91 -4.01 -6.07
CA GLU A 166 11.06 -4.79 -5.63
C GLU A 166 10.90 -5.15 -4.16
N GLY A 167 11.21 -6.40 -3.81
CA GLY A 167 11.14 -6.85 -2.41
C GLY A 167 9.77 -7.31 -1.97
N MET A 168 8.88 -7.68 -2.88
CA MET A 168 7.57 -8.21 -2.49
C MET A 168 7.68 -9.48 -1.65
N ASP A 169 8.75 -10.26 -1.82
CA ASP A 169 9.07 -11.41 -0.97
C ASP A 169 9.24 -11.01 0.50
N ILE A 170 9.76 -9.80 0.78
CA ILE A 170 9.86 -9.27 2.14
C ILE A 170 8.48 -8.97 2.71
N VAL A 171 7.60 -8.36 1.90
CA VAL A 171 6.21 -8.12 2.30
C VAL A 171 5.49 -9.44 2.60
N ASP A 172 5.69 -10.45 1.76
CA ASP A 172 5.12 -11.78 1.96
C ASP A 172 5.62 -12.42 3.25
N THR A 173 6.91 -12.27 3.57
CA THR A 173 7.49 -12.75 4.82
C THR A 173 6.86 -12.07 6.03
N ILE A 174 6.67 -10.75 5.97
CA ILE A 174 6.01 -10.01 7.05
C ILE A 174 4.56 -10.48 7.20
N ALA A 175 3.86 -10.71 6.09
CA ALA A 175 2.47 -11.15 6.10
C ALA A 175 2.27 -12.51 6.78
N GLN A 176 3.30 -13.33 6.85
CA GLN A 176 3.26 -14.67 7.44
C GLN A 176 3.70 -14.70 8.90
N THR A 177 4.04 -13.55 9.49
CA THR A 177 4.50 -13.48 10.88
C THR A 177 3.39 -13.87 11.86
N ALA A 178 3.78 -14.39 13.03
CA ALA A 178 2.83 -14.67 14.11
C ALA A 178 2.23 -13.37 14.64
N VAL A 179 0.91 -13.37 14.85
CA VAL A 179 0.18 -12.20 15.32
C VAL A 179 -0.62 -12.56 16.56
N ASP A 180 -0.97 -11.54 17.36
CA ASP A 180 -1.85 -11.67 18.51
C ASP A 180 -3.33 -11.60 18.10
N GLU A 181 -4.23 -11.55 19.07
CA GLU A 181 -5.69 -11.50 18.86
C GLU A 181 -6.14 -10.21 18.12
N ASN A 182 -5.32 -9.16 18.15
CA ASN A 182 -5.57 -7.89 17.47
C ASN A 182 -4.83 -7.79 16.13
N GLN A 183 -4.27 -8.91 15.65
CA GLN A 183 -3.53 -8.98 14.40
C GLN A 183 -2.24 -8.15 14.39
N LYS A 184 -1.71 -7.86 15.57
CA LYS A 184 -0.41 -7.21 15.75
C LYS A 184 0.67 -8.29 15.82
N PRO A 185 1.82 -8.10 15.12
CA PRO A 185 2.94 -9.04 15.24
C PRO A 185 3.35 -9.25 16.70
N THR A 186 3.51 -10.53 17.09
CA THR A 186 3.92 -10.87 18.46
C THR A 186 5.39 -10.52 18.72
N ALA A 187 6.22 -10.48 17.69
CA ALA A 187 7.57 -9.95 17.73
C ALA A 187 7.61 -8.69 16.85
N ASP A 188 8.18 -7.61 17.35
CA ASP A 188 8.20 -6.34 16.64
C ASP A 188 8.91 -6.47 15.29
N ILE A 189 8.26 -5.95 14.25
CA ILE A 189 8.86 -5.71 12.95
C ILE A 189 8.99 -4.20 12.82
N THR A 190 10.22 -3.72 12.77
CA THR A 190 10.54 -2.30 12.85
C THR A 190 10.85 -1.72 11.49
N ILE A 191 10.30 -0.56 11.20
CA ILE A 191 10.74 0.26 10.08
C ILE A 191 12.00 0.99 10.56
N ASN A 192 13.17 0.57 10.08
CA ASN A 192 14.42 1.23 10.42
C ASN A 192 14.46 2.62 9.81
N SER A 193 14.10 2.72 8.53
CA SER A 193 14.00 4.00 7.83
C SER A 193 13.11 3.87 6.60
N VAL A 194 12.56 5.00 6.19
CA VAL A 194 11.98 5.17 4.85
C VAL A 194 12.72 6.32 4.20
N SER A 195 13.11 6.17 2.95
CA SER A 195 13.74 7.23 2.18
C SER A 195 13.04 7.41 0.84
N ILE A 196 13.09 8.64 0.31
CA ILE A 196 12.54 8.98 -1.00
C ILE A 196 13.71 9.20 -1.94
N GLU A 197 13.65 8.56 -3.10
CA GLU A 197 14.69 8.65 -4.12
C GLU A 197 14.06 8.97 -5.47
N THR A 198 14.85 9.58 -6.36
CA THR A 198 14.52 9.67 -7.77
C THR A 198 15.14 8.47 -8.48
N TYR A 199 14.33 7.67 -9.14
CA TYR A 199 14.82 6.48 -9.85
C TYR A 199 15.72 6.91 -11.00
N GLN A 200 16.90 6.28 -11.12
CA GLN A 200 17.91 6.69 -12.10
C GLN A 200 17.88 5.88 -13.41
N GLY A 201 17.13 4.82 -13.44
CA GLY A 201 17.04 3.96 -14.62
C GLY A 201 17.81 2.66 -14.54
#